data_ec33f8a5e0fb1726c4799d7e10332b9c
#
_entry.id   ec33f8a5e0fb1726c4799d7e10332b9c
#
_cell.length_a   1.000
_cell.length_b   1.000
_cell.length_c   1.000
_cell.angle_alpha   90.00
_cell.angle_beta   90.00
_cell.angle_gamma   90.00
#
_symmetry.space_group_name_H-M   'P 1'
#
loop_
_entity.id
_entity.type
_entity.pdbx_description
1 polymer ?
#
loop_
_entity_poly.entity_id
_entity_poly.type
_entity_poly.pdbx_seq_one_letter_code
_entity_poly.pdbx_strand_id
1 'polypeptide(L)'
;MSFFLVDADSEFTLELLLTKESELDLRRQIEKLQQGADSRAISRRLADELSRLIPELLDWDIKRPTKSQIAYARSICYRLGIELPPHAMESRQAMHLFIASRGASATQIGAADGRDVI
;
A
#
# COMPACT_ATOMS: atom_id res chain seq x y z
N MET A 1 -30.51 4.07 -1.21
CA MET A 1 -29.92 3.28 -0.11
C MET A 1 -28.48 2.96 -0.46
N SER A 2 -27.56 3.18 0.45
CA SER A 2 -26.13 3.13 0.17
C SER A 2 -25.47 1.90 0.76
N PHE A 3 -24.31 1.57 0.23
CA PHE A 3 -23.47 0.51 0.80
C PHE A 3 -22.35 1.15 1.59
N PHE A 4 -21.98 0.52 2.69
CA PHE A 4 -20.95 1.01 3.60
C PHE A 4 -19.93 -0.06 3.90
N LEU A 5 -18.67 0.38 4.02
CA LEU A 5 -17.61 -0.43 4.60
C LEU A 5 -17.56 -0.07 6.09
N VAL A 6 -17.62 -1.07 6.95
CA VAL A 6 -17.73 -0.86 8.40
C VAL A 6 -16.55 -1.52 9.10
N ASP A 7 -15.92 -0.78 10.02
CA ASP A 7 -14.95 -1.34 10.94
C ASP A 7 -15.67 -1.75 12.22
N ALA A 8 -15.64 -3.03 12.55
CA ALA A 8 -16.33 -3.57 13.72
C ALA A 8 -15.75 -3.11 15.04
N ASP A 9 -14.47 -2.71 15.06
CA ASP A 9 -13.76 -2.34 16.29
C ASP A 9 -13.79 -0.85 16.58
N SER A 10 -14.18 -0.04 15.60
CA SER A 10 -14.31 1.40 15.75
C SER A 10 -15.67 1.85 15.22
N GLU A 11 -15.98 3.13 15.40
CA GLU A 11 -17.23 3.68 14.86
C GLU A 11 -17.08 4.17 13.43
N PHE A 12 -15.98 3.82 12.76
CA PHE A 12 -15.73 4.27 11.42
C PHE A 12 -16.59 3.52 10.41
N THR A 13 -17.31 4.28 9.60
CA THR A 13 -18.06 3.76 8.46
C THR A 13 -17.72 4.58 7.23
N LEU A 14 -17.52 3.90 6.11
CA LEU A 14 -17.21 4.54 4.84
C LEU A 14 -18.32 4.22 3.85
N GLU A 15 -18.96 5.24 3.32
CA GLU A 15 -19.95 5.07 2.27
C GLU A 15 -19.26 4.76 0.95
N LEU A 16 -19.72 3.74 0.27
CA LEU A 16 -19.23 3.40 -1.06
C LEU A 16 -20.01 4.19 -2.10
N LEU A 17 -19.29 5.06 -2.83
CA LEU A 17 -19.89 5.91 -3.84
C LEU A 17 -19.97 5.15 -5.18
N LEU A 18 -20.95 4.29 -5.29
CA LEU A 18 -21.18 3.51 -6.49
C LEU A 18 -22.10 4.27 -7.45
N THR A 19 -21.95 3.99 -8.74
CA THR A 19 -22.94 4.43 -9.71
C THR A 19 -24.26 3.71 -9.44
N LYS A 20 -25.37 4.27 -9.93
CA LYS A 20 -26.69 3.62 -9.79
C LYS A 20 -26.69 2.23 -10.40
N GLU A 21 -26.05 2.07 -11.54
CA GLU A 21 -25.96 0.78 -12.21
C GLU A 21 -25.17 -0.24 -11.36
N SER A 22 -24.02 0.15 -10.84
CA SER A 22 -23.22 -0.71 -9.96
C SER A 22 -23.96 -1.05 -8.68
N GLU A 23 -24.69 -0.09 -8.11
CA GLU A 23 -25.49 -0.33 -6.91
C GLU A 23 -26.59 -1.35 -7.18
N LEU A 24 -27.29 -1.23 -8.30
CA LEU A 24 -28.32 -2.18 -8.68
C LEU A 24 -27.76 -3.58 -8.92
N ASP A 25 -26.63 -3.66 -9.59
CA ASP A 25 -25.96 -4.94 -9.85
C ASP A 25 -25.50 -5.60 -8.55
N LEU A 26 -24.97 -4.83 -7.63
CA LEU A 26 -24.57 -5.35 -6.32
C LEU A 26 -25.77 -5.86 -5.53
N ARG A 27 -26.91 -5.15 -5.58
CA ARG A 27 -28.14 -5.61 -4.93
C ARG A 27 -28.63 -6.92 -5.51
N ARG A 28 -28.61 -7.05 -6.83
CA ARG A 28 -28.96 -8.31 -7.48
C ARG A 28 -28.06 -9.45 -7.03
N GLN A 29 -26.79 -9.18 -6.90
CA GLN A 29 -25.84 -10.18 -6.42
C GLN A 29 -26.16 -10.61 -4.99
N ILE A 30 -26.47 -9.65 -4.13
CA ILE A 30 -26.84 -9.92 -2.72
C ILE A 30 -28.13 -10.75 -2.67
N GLU A 31 -29.13 -10.40 -3.45
CA GLU A 31 -30.38 -11.16 -3.53
C GLU A 31 -30.13 -12.61 -3.96
N LYS A 32 -29.27 -12.80 -4.94
CA LYS A 32 -28.88 -14.12 -5.41
C LYS A 32 -28.21 -14.93 -4.28
N LEU A 33 -27.38 -14.29 -3.47
CA LEU A 33 -26.75 -14.92 -2.33
C LEU A 33 -27.76 -15.35 -1.27
N GLN A 34 -28.75 -14.52 -1.02
CA GLN A 34 -29.81 -14.80 -0.04
C GLN A 34 -30.72 -15.96 -0.45
N GLN A 35 -30.74 -16.29 -1.73
CA GLN A 35 -31.54 -17.39 -2.26
C GLN A 35 -30.84 -18.75 -2.20
N GLY A 36 -29.74 -18.85 -1.45
CA GLY A 36 -29.07 -20.12 -1.21
C GLY A 36 -28.06 -20.54 -2.25
N ALA A 37 -27.77 -19.69 -3.23
CA ALA A 37 -26.66 -19.93 -4.15
C ALA A 37 -25.34 -19.83 -3.39
N ASP A 38 -24.27 -20.36 -3.97
CA ASP A 38 -22.96 -20.40 -3.32
C ASP A 38 -22.46 -19.01 -2.97
N SER A 39 -22.80 -18.56 -1.76
CA SER A 39 -22.50 -17.22 -1.28
C SER A 39 -21.00 -17.00 -1.03
N ARG A 40 -20.26 -18.09 -0.83
CA ARG A 40 -18.84 -17.99 -0.46
C ARG A 40 -17.98 -17.50 -1.63
N ALA A 41 -18.37 -17.81 -2.86
CA ALA A 41 -17.56 -17.48 -4.04
C ALA A 41 -17.40 -15.97 -4.21
N ILE A 42 -18.52 -15.22 -4.17
CA ILE A 42 -18.46 -13.76 -4.35
C ILE A 42 -17.86 -13.08 -3.12
N SER A 43 -18.19 -13.55 -1.92
CA SER A 43 -17.62 -13.00 -0.69
C SER A 43 -16.10 -13.16 -0.66
N ARG A 44 -15.60 -14.33 -1.08
CA ARG A 44 -14.16 -14.58 -1.15
C ARG A 44 -13.50 -13.69 -2.20
N ARG A 45 -14.11 -13.55 -3.38
CA ARG A 45 -13.56 -12.68 -4.42
C ARG A 45 -13.48 -11.22 -3.97
N LEU A 46 -14.53 -10.73 -3.32
CA LEU A 46 -14.51 -9.37 -2.77
C LEU A 46 -13.44 -9.21 -1.72
N ALA A 47 -13.33 -10.15 -0.79
CA ALA A 47 -12.32 -10.09 0.26
C ALA A 47 -10.91 -10.12 -0.32
N ASP A 48 -10.65 -11.00 -1.29
CA ASP A 48 -9.35 -11.11 -1.93
C ASP A 48 -8.99 -9.83 -2.69
N GLU A 49 -9.91 -9.26 -3.45
CA GLU A 49 -9.67 -8.03 -4.19
C GLU A 49 -9.45 -6.85 -3.27
N LEU A 50 -10.25 -6.71 -2.21
CA LEU A 50 -10.08 -5.63 -1.25
C LEU A 50 -8.77 -5.77 -0.49
N SER A 51 -8.40 -6.99 -0.11
CA SER A 51 -7.13 -7.25 0.58
C SER A 51 -5.93 -6.88 -0.29
N ARG A 52 -6.07 -7.01 -1.61
CA ARG A 52 -5.03 -6.64 -2.55
C ARG A 52 -5.00 -5.13 -2.82
N LEU A 53 -6.18 -4.51 -2.94
CA LEU A 53 -6.30 -3.09 -3.30
C LEU A 53 -6.07 -2.13 -2.14
N ILE A 54 -6.57 -2.47 -0.95
CA ILE A 54 -6.51 -1.56 0.19
C ILE A 54 -5.09 -1.09 0.51
N PRO A 55 -4.07 -1.97 0.57
CA PRO A 55 -2.71 -1.49 0.85
C PRO A 55 -2.20 -0.46 -0.16
N GLU A 56 -2.62 -0.56 -1.42
CA GLU A 56 -2.19 0.37 -2.47
C GLU A 56 -2.94 1.70 -2.44
N LEU A 57 -4.08 1.76 -1.75
CA LEU A 57 -4.89 2.97 -1.65
C LEU A 57 -4.52 3.83 -0.43
N LEU A 58 -3.71 3.30 0.47
CA LEU A 58 -3.32 4.02 1.68
C LEU A 58 -2.41 5.21 1.34
N ASP A 59 -2.36 6.17 2.25
CA ASP A 59 -1.46 7.31 2.10
C ASP A 59 0.00 6.88 2.23
N TRP A 60 0.90 7.63 1.62
CA TRP A 60 2.33 7.31 1.59
C TRP A 60 2.96 7.25 2.99
N ASP A 61 2.45 8.05 3.92
CA ASP A 61 2.92 8.02 5.30
C ASP A 61 2.39 6.81 6.09
N ILE A 62 1.47 6.05 5.50
CA ILE A 62 0.91 4.83 6.08
C ILE A 62 1.37 3.59 5.30
N LYS A 63 1.47 3.67 3.98
CA LYS A 63 1.89 2.53 3.16
C LYS A 63 3.22 1.97 3.63
N ARG A 64 3.32 0.65 3.66
CA ARG A 64 4.59 -0.02 3.96
C ARG A 64 5.58 0.18 2.81
N PRO A 65 6.89 0.20 3.09
CA PRO A 65 7.90 0.27 2.03
C PRO A 65 7.75 -0.89 1.05
N THR A 66 8.08 -0.64 -0.21
CA THR A 66 8.10 -1.70 -1.21
C THR A 66 9.34 -2.57 -1.03
N LYS A 67 9.27 -3.80 -1.52
CA LYS A 67 10.45 -4.69 -1.49
C LYS A 67 11.64 -4.08 -2.24
N SER A 68 11.37 -3.39 -3.35
CA SER A 68 12.41 -2.71 -4.12
C SER A 68 13.05 -1.57 -3.33
N GLN A 69 12.25 -0.78 -2.62
CA GLN A 69 12.78 0.28 -1.74
C GLN A 69 13.68 -0.30 -0.66
N ILE A 70 13.23 -1.37 -0.01
CA ILE A 70 14.00 -2.01 1.07
C ILE A 70 15.33 -2.53 0.52
N ALA A 71 15.30 -3.22 -0.61
CA ALA A 71 16.51 -3.75 -1.22
C ALA A 71 17.48 -2.64 -1.60
N TYR A 72 16.99 -1.55 -2.19
CA TYR A 72 17.82 -0.42 -2.54
C TYR A 72 18.40 0.27 -1.31
N ALA A 73 17.60 0.47 -0.28
CA ALA A 73 18.06 1.07 0.97
C ALA A 73 19.14 0.21 1.63
N ARG A 74 18.98 -1.10 1.64
CA ARG A 74 20.02 -2.01 2.16
C ARG A 74 21.30 -1.92 1.37
N SER A 75 21.22 -1.76 0.06
CA SER A 75 22.38 -1.55 -0.79
C SER A 75 23.12 -0.27 -0.42
N ILE A 76 22.39 0.83 -0.20
CA ILE A 76 22.96 2.10 0.23
C ILE A 76 23.63 1.94 1.60
N CYS A 77 22.96 1.31 2.55
CA CYS A 77 23.49 1.08 3.89
C CYS A 77 24.78 0.26 3.85
N TYR A 78 24.84 -0.75 3.00
CA TYR A 78 26.05 -1.55 2.81
C TYR A 78 27.20 -0.69 2.33
N ARG A 79 26.97 0.17 1.34
CA ARG A 79 28.01 1.06 0.81
C ARG A 79 28.51 2.05 1.84
N LEU A 80 27.61 2.57 2.66
CA LEU A 80 27.95 3.58 3.68
C LEU A 80 28.41 2.99 5.00
N GLY A 81 28.34 1.66 5.17
CA GLY A 81 28.70 1.00 6.40
C GLY A 81 27.79 1.33 7.57
N ILE A 82 26.50 1.55 7.30
CA ILE A 82 25.51 1.87 8.32
C ILE A 82 24.42 0.82 8.33
N GLU A 83 23.63 0.79 9.41
CA GLU A 83 22.47 -0.06 9.51
C GLU A 83 21.22 0.69 9.01
N LEU A 84 20.29 -0.05 8.46
CA LEU A 84 19.00 0.52 8.05
C LEU A 84 18.22 0.92 9.31
N PRO A 85 17.93 2.23 9.50
CA PRO A 85 17.24 2.65 10.71
C PRO A 85 15.81 2.14 10.75
N PRO A 86 15.32 1.71 11.93
CA PRO A 86 13.96 1.19 12.04
C PRO A 86 12.88 2.17 11.58
N HIS A 87 13.07 3.47 11.80
CA HIS A 87 12.07 4.47 11.41
C HIS A 87 11.86 4.53 9.89
N ALA A 88 12.86 4.17 9.10
CA ALA A 88 12.73 4.12 7.64
C ALA A 88 11.77 3.01 7.19
N MET A 89 11.61 1.99 8.01
CA MET A 89 10.72 0.86 7.72
C MET A 89 9.27 1.14 8.08
N GLU A 90 8.97 2.25 8.73
CA GLU A 90 7.63 2.57 9.21
C GLU A 90 6.65 2.85 8.08
N SER A 91 7.12 3.49 7.00
CA SER A 91 6.26 3.85 5.90
C SER A 91 7.06 3.98 4.60
N ARG A 92 6.33 3.98 3.49
CA ARG A 92 6.90 4.21 2.16
C ARG A 92 7.50 5.60 2.07
N GLN A 93 6.86 6.60 2.68
CA GLN A 93 7.36 7.96 2.73
C GLN A 93 8.66 8.04 3.53
N ALA A 94 8.71 7.45 4.72
CA ALA A 94 9.91 7.44 5.55
C ALA A 94 11.08 6.77 4.82
N MET A 95 10.82 5.65 4.14
CA MET A 95 11.83 4.96 3.35
C MET A 95 12.30 5.83 2.18
N HIS A 96 11.37 6.49 1.49
CA HIS A 96 11.70 7.39 0.39
C HIS A 96 12.60 8.53 0.84
N LEU A 97 12.30 9.15 1.98
CA LEU A 97 13.10 10.23 2.54
C LEU A 97 14.51 9.75 2.93
N PHE A 98 14.58 8.56 3.52
CA PHE A 98 15.87 7.95 3.85
C PHE A 98 16.71 7.72 2.59
N ILE A 99 16.14 7.11 1.58
CA ILE A 99 16.81 6.83 0.31
C ILE A 99 17.27 8.13 -0.33
N ALA A 100 16.42 9.15 -0.37
CA ALA A 100 16.77 10.44 -0.97
C ALA A 100 17.98 11.08 -0.27
N SER A 101 17.99 11.09 1.06
CA SER A 101 19.08 11.71 1.82
C SER A 101 20.38 10.90 1.74
N ARG A 102 20.31 9.58 1.90
CA ARG A 102 21.49 8.72 1.91
C ARG A 102 21.97 8.35 0.52
N GLY A 103 21.05 8.26 -0.44
CA GLY A 103 21.40 8.05 -1.84
C GLY A 103 22.25 9.19 -2.38
N ALA A 104 21.94 10.42 -2.02
CA ALA A 104 22.74 11.58 -2.37
C ALA A 104 24.14 11.48 -1.78
N SER A 105 24.26 11.05 -0.51
CA SER A 105 25.57 10.83 0.12
C SER A 105 26.36 9.74 -0.60
N ALA A 106 25.74 8.66 -0.99
CA ALA A 106 26.39 7.58 -1.75
C ALA A 106 26.86 8.08 -3.12
N THR A 107 26.07 8.92 -3.76
CA THR A 107 26.44 9.54 -5.04
C THR A 107 27.62 10.47 -4.89
N GLN A 108 27.66 11.25 -3.82
CA GLN A 108 28.82 12.13 -3.52
C GLN A 108 30.10 11.33 -3.31
N ILE A 109 30.01 10.20 -2.62
CA ILE A 109 31.14 9.30 -2.45
C ILE A 109 31.60 8.79 -3.82
N GLY A 110 30.70 8.40 -4.70
CA GLY A 110 31.03 8.01 -6.05
C GLY A 110 31.66 9.13 -6.85
N ALA A 111 31.19 10.36 -6.70
CA ALA A 111 31.79 11.54 -7.35
C ALA A 111 33.20 11.81 -6.84
N ALA A 112 33.45 11.56 -5.53
CA ALA A 112 34.75 11.73 -4.95
C ALA A 112 35.79 10.77 -5.53
N ASP A 113 35.36 9.68 -6.14
CA ASP A 113 36.23 8.75 -6.86
C ASP A 113 36.69 9.28 -8.22
N GLY A 114 36.40 10.54 -8.52
CA GLY A 114 36.83 11.15 -9.76
C GLY A 114 35.89 10.99 -10.92
N ARG A 115 34.73 10.44 -10.70
CA ARG A 115 33.72 10.29 -11.72
C ARG A 115 32.82 11.51 -11.75
N ASP A 116 32.59 11.97 -12.93
CA ASP A 116 31.63 13.05 -13.12
C ASP A 116 30.21 12.46 -13.04
N VAL A 117 29.51 12.83 -11.99
CA VAL A 117 28.16 12.33 -11.72
C VAL A 117 27.20 13.49 -11.93
N ILE A 118 26.45 13.41 -12.97
CA ILE A 118 25.47 14.44 -13.30
C ILE A 118 24.06 13.90 -13.20
#